data_08df2070d0ed10df4a15f85537db06d7
#
_entry.id   08df2070d0ed10df4a15f85537db06d7
#
_cell.length_a   1.000
_cell.length_b   1.000
_cell.length_c   1.000
_cell.angle_alpha   90.00
_cell.angle_beta   90.00
_cell.angle_gamma   90.00
#
_symmetry.space_group_name_H-M   'P 1'
#
loop_
_entity.id
_entity.type
_entity.pdbx_description
1 polymer ?
#
loop_
_entity_poly.entity_id
_entity_poly.type
_entity_poly.pdbx_seq_one_letter_code
_entity_poly.pdbx_strand_id
1 'polypeptide(L)'
;MMDDTQQLYLDSLSEIAEALGHSFDNPISISLLCLTLGITNEEKGKIYVAFNQVLRKNEFDKLSVQLFRNELEDIISNAKELNDIVVIALIKAFARNLIAELVPFARSL
;
A
#
# COMPACT_ATOMS: atom_id res chain seq x y z
N MET A 1 -16.09 -7.19 -12.93
CA MET A 1 -16.64 -8.12 -11.91
C MET A 1 -15.85 -9.42 -11.94
N MET A 2 -15.48 -9.93 -10.78
CA MET A 2 -14.82 -11.22 -10.69
C MET A 2 -15.83 -12.36 -10.84
N ASP A 3 -15.48 -13.42 -11.57
CA ASP A 3 -16.28 -14.64 -11.62
C ASP A 3 -16.06 -15.46 -10.33
N ASP A 4 -16.79 -16.58 -10.18
CA ASP A 4 -16.71 -17.40 -8.99
C ASP A 4 -15.31 -17.95 -8.75
N THR A 5 -14.59 -18.32 -9.82
CA THR A 5 -13.23 -18.84 -9.70
C THR A 5 -12.27 -17.76 -9.22
N GLN A 6 -12.37 -16.56 -9.79
CA GLN A 6 -11.55 -15.43 -9.36
C GLN A 6 -11.83 -15.06 -7.91
N GLN A 7 -13.09 -15.13 -7.49
CA GLN A 7 -13.45 -14.85 -6.09
C GLN A 7 -12.85 -15.91 -5.15
N LEU A 8 -12.85 -17.17 -5.55
CA LEU A 8 -12.22 -18.23 -4.75
C LEU A 8 -10.72 -18.05 -4.65
N TYR A 9 -10.05 -17.60 -5.73
CA TYR A 9 -8.62 -17.29 -5.67
C TYR A 9 -8.35 -16.17 -4.67
N LEU A 10 -9.12 -15.09 -4.74
CA LEU A 10 -8.94 -13.97 -3.83
C LEU A 10 -9.19 -14.39 -2.38
N ASP A 11 -10.27 -15.14 -2.13
CA ASP A 11 -10.60 -15.62 -0.80
C ASP A 11 -9.49 -16.53 -0.25
N SER A 12 -8.98 -17.44 -1.09
CA SER A 12 -7.90 -18.36 -0.70
C SER A 12 -6.63 -17.58 -0.32
N LEU A 13 -6.26 -16.58 -1.12
CA LEU A 13 -5.09 -15.74 -0.85
C LEU A 13 -5.28 -14.95 0.45
N SER A 14 -6.48 -14.42 0.66
CA SER A 14 -6.80 -13.66 1.87
C SER A 14 -6.73 -14.53 3.11
N GLU A 15 -7.28 -15.74 3.04
CA GLU A 15 -7.26 -16.69 4.14
C GLU A 15 -5.84 -17.12 4.49
N ILE A 16 -5.02 -17.43 3.48
CA ILE A 16 -3.62 -17.81 3.68
C ILE A 16 -2.83 -16.64 4.27
N ALA A 17 -3.01 -15.45 3.71
CA ALA A 17 -2.32 -14.25 4.18
C ALA A 17 -2.69 -13.92 5.62
N GLU A 18 -3.98 -14.04 5.97
CA GLU A 18 -4.45 -13.83 7.34
C GLU A 18 -3.80 -14.81 8.31
N ALA A 19 -3.70 -16.08 7.92
CA ALA A 19 -3.01 -17.09 8.72
C ALA A 19 -1.53 -16.76 8.94
N LEU A 20 -0.91 -16.01 8.01
CA LEU A 20 0.47 -15.54 8.11
C LEU A 20 0.59 -14.20 8.82
N GLY A 21 -0.53 -13.63 9.30
CA GLY A 21 -0.53 -12.37 10.04
C GLY A 21 -0.83 -11.12 9.23
N HIS A 22 -1.32 -11.27 7.99
CA HIS A 22 -1.66 -10.12 7.15
C HIS A 22 -2.86 -9.36 7.72
N SER A 23 -2.69 -8.04 7.88
CA SER A 23 -3.76 -7.13 8.33
C SER A 23 -3.41 -5.72 7.88
N PHE A 24 -4.29 -4.75 8.10
CA PHE A 24 -3.97 -3.35 7.84
C PHE A 24 -2.84 -2.84 8.73
N ASP A 25 -2.72 -3.35 9.95
CA ASP A 25 -1.62 -2.97 10.84
C ASP A 25 -0.30 -3.64 10.44
N ASN A 26 -0.37 -4.80 9.80
CA ASN A 26 0.79 -5.59 9.41
C ASN A 26 0.59 -6.19 8.01
N PRO A 27 0.56 -5.36 6.95
CA PRO A 27 0.33 -5.86 5.60
C PRO A 27 1.58 -6.61 5.10
N ILE A 28 1.44 -7.91 4.87
CA ILE A 28 2.55 -8.75 4.43
C ILE A 28 2.64 -8.90 2.92
N SER A 29 1.59 -8.52 2.18
CA SER A 29 1.56 -8.61 0.73
C SER A 29 1.00 -7.33 0.12
N ILE A 30 1.85 -6.57 -0.57
CA ILE A 30 1.41 -5.36 -1.28
C ILE A 30 0.42 -5.70 -2.40
N SER A 31 0.62 -6.78 -3.11
CA SER A 31 -0.27 -7.17 -4.20
C SER A 31 -1.67 -7.53 -3.69
N LEU A 32 -1.75 -8.26 -2.57
CA LEU A 32 -3.03 -8.59 -1.97
C LEU A 32 -3.73 -7.33 -1.45
N LEU A 33 -2.98 -6.41 -0.83
CA LEU A 33 -3.54 -5.15 -0.35
C LEU A 33 -4.11 -4.33 -1.51
N CYS A 34 -3.36 -4.23 -2.61
CA CYS A 34 -3.82 -3.53 -3.81
C CYS A 34 -5.09 -4.17 -4.37
N LEU A 35 -5.12 -5.49 -4.45
CA LEU A 35 -6.28 -6.22 -4.93
C LEU A 35 -7.51 -5.94 -4.05
N THR A 36 -7.33 -5.95 -2.74
CA THR A 36 -8.39 -5.65 -1.78
C THR A 36 -8.93 -4.23 -1.92
N LEU A 37 -8.05 -3.28 -2.21
CA LEU A 37 -8.41 -1.86 -2.32
C LEU A 37 -8.85 -1.46 -3.73
N GLY A 38 -8.82 -2.38 -4.70
CA GLY A 38 -9.17 -2.06 -6.08
C GLY A 38 -8.09 -1.25 -6.82
N ILE A 39 -6.86 -1.32 -6.35
CA ILE A 39 -5.71 -0.66 -6.99
C ILE A 39 -5.16 -1.59 -8.08
N THR A 40 -5.05 -1.07 -9.30
CA THR A 40 -4.54 -1.85 -10.42
C THR A 40 -3.03 -2.03 -10.31
N ASN A 41 -2.50 -3.02 -11.07
CA ASN A 41 -1.05 -3.23 -11.11
C ASN A 41 -0.32 -2.02 -11.71
N GLU A 42 -0.94 -1.34 -12.69
CA GLU A 42 -0.39 -0.11 -13.27
C GLU A 42 -0.31 0.99 -12.22
N GLU A 43 -1.37 1.18 -11.44
CA GLU A 43 -1.40 2.16 -10.35
C GLU A 43 -0.37 1.83 -9.28
N LYS A 44 -0.21 0.55 -8.93
CA LYS A 44 0.81 0.10 -7.99
C LYS A 44 2.22 0.53 -8.46
N GLY A 45 2.51 0.37 -9.74
CA GLY A 45 3.78 0.82 -10.32
C GLY A 45 3.98 2.32 -10.24
N LYS A 46 2.94 3.10 -10.48
CA LYS A 46 2.99 4.56 -10.35
C LYS A 46 3.20 4.99 -8.90
N ILE A 47 2.56 4.32 -7.97
CA ILE A 47 2.74 4.58 -6.53
C ILE A 47 4.18 4.28 -6.12
N TYR A 48 4.76 3.18 -6.61
CA TYR A 48 6.15 2.84 -6.35
C TYR A 48 7.09 3.98 -6.74
N VAL A 49 6.93 4.51 -7.95
CA VAL A 49 7.75 5.63 -8.43
C VAL A 49 7.53 6.88 -7.57
N ALA A 50 6.26 7.20 -7.28
CA ALA A 50 5.91 8.40 -6.52
C ALA A 50 6.46 8.36 -5.09
N PHE A 51 6.34 7.21 -4.43
CA PHE A 51 6.86 7.05 -3.06
C PHE A 51 8.39 7.16 -3.02
N ASN A 52 9.08 6.62 -4.02
CA ASN A 52 10.53 6.80 -4.13
C ASN A 52 10.90 8.27 -4.32
N GLN A 53 10.11 9.03 -5.09
CA GLN A 53 10.35 10.46 -5.27
C GLN A 53 10.16 11.23 -3.97
N VAL A 54 9.17 10.88 -3.15
CA VAL A 54 8.98 11.50 -1.84
C VAL A 54 10.23 11.31 -0.98
N LEU A 55 10.79 10.10 -0.98
CA LEU A 55 12.01 9.80 -0.23
C LEU A 55 13.22 10.58 -0.72
N ARG A 56 13.34 10.79 -2.04
CA ARG A 56 14.47 11.53 -2.63
C ARG A 56 14.38 13.02 -2.38
N LYS A 57 13.18 13.58 -2.32
CA LYS A 57 12.96 15.03 -2.23
C LYS A 57 12.90 15.53 -0.80
N ASN A 58 12.81 14.65 0.18
CA ASN A 58 12.60 15.01 1.58
C ASN A 58 13.61 14.32 2.48
N GLU A 59 14.09 15.04 3.49
CA GLU A 59 14.89 14.43 4.54
C GLU A 59 13.98 13.58 5.42
N PHE A 60 14.55 12.57 6.08
CA PHE A 60 13.78 11.63 6.90
C PHE A 60 12.90 12.33 7.93
N ASP A 61 13.42 13.35 8.61
CA ASP A 61 12.68 14.08 9.64
C ASP A 61 11.56 14.95 9.09
N LYS A 62 11.49 15.13 7.77
CA LYS A 62 10.44 15.88 7.09
C LYS A 62 9.34 14.97 6.52
N LEU A 63 9.52 13.66 6.60
CA LEU A 63 8.52 12.72 6.07
C LEU A 63 7.26 12.73 6.93
N SER A 64 6.11 12.66 6.27
CA SER A 64 4.81 12.58 6.93
C SER A 64 3.85 11.76 6.08
N VAL A 65 2.81 11.24 6.70
CA VAL A 65 1.75 10.50 5.99
C VAL A 65 1.13 11.36 4.91
N GLN A 66 0.99 12.67 5.15
CA GLN A 66 0.37 13.59 4.20
C GLN A 66 1.14 13.67 2.87
N LEU A 67 2.47 13.61 2.90
CA LEU A 67 3.28 13.63 1.68
C LEU A 67 2.95 12.43 0.78
N PHE A 68 2.77 11.25 1.38
CA PHE A 68 2.42 10.03 0.65
C PHE A 68 0.96 10.07 0.20
N ARG A 69 0.06 10.57 1.03
CA ARG A 69 -1.35 10.75 0.65
C ARG A 69 -1.49 11.65 -0.57
N ASN A 70 -0.74 12.74 -0.62
CA ASN A 70 -0.78 13.66 -1.76
C ASN A 70 -0.44 12.97 -3.06
N GLU A 71 0.56 12.08 -3.05
CA GLU A 71 0.91 11.30 -4.23
C GLU A 71 -0.19 10.31 -4.61
N LEU A 72 -0.81 9.68 -3.63
CA LEU A 72 -1.93 8.75 -3.87
C LEU A 72 -3.12 9.47 -4.51
N GLU A 73 -3.42 10.69 -4.09
CA GLU A 73 -4.53 11.47 -4.65
C GLU A 73 -4.34 11.78 -6.13
N ASP A 74 -3.10 11.89 -6.60
CA ASP A 74 -2.79 12.12 -8.01
C ASP A 74 -2.89 10.83 -8.85
N ILE A 75 -2.82 9.67 -8.22
CA ILE A 75 -2.75 8.38 -8.92
C ILE A 75 -4.08 7.63 -8.86
N ILE A 76 -4.72 7.61 -7.69
CA ILE A 76 -5.93 6.84 -7.43
C ILE A 76 -7.12 7.78 -7.34
N SER A 77 -8.15 7.57 -8.16
CA SER A 77 -9.31 8.48 -8.25
C SER A 77 -10.07 8.60 -6.94
N ASN A 78 -10.10 7.55 -6.11
CA ASN A 78 -10.83 7.55 -4.84
C ASN A 78 -9.92 7.73 -3.62
N ALA A 79 -8.69 8.20 -3.82
CA ALA A 79 -7.72 8.32 -2.72
C ALA A 79 -8.19 9.28 -1.62
N LYS A 80 -8.99 10.28 -1.95
CA LYS A 80 -9.52 11.23 -0.96
C LYS A 80 -10.47 10.57 0.04
N GLU A 81 -11.08 9.44 -0.34
CA GLU A 81 -11.98 8.67 0.50
C GLU A 81 -11.25 7.70 1.42
N LEU A 82 -9.96 7.47 1.18
CA LEU A 82 -9.17 6.56 2.00
C LEU A 82 -8.87 7.21 3.36
N ASN A 83 -9.12 6.46 4.44
CA ASN A 83 -8.74 6.94 5.75
C ASN A 83 -7.24 6.72 5.99
N ASP A 84 -6.71 7.32 7.07
CA ASP A 84 -5.28 7.25 7.36
C ASP A 84 -4.80 5.82 7.63
N ILE A 85 -5.64 4.96 8.18
CA ILE A 85 -5.30 3.55 8.42
C ILE A 85 -4.91 2.87 7.11
N VAL A 86 -5.67 3.12 6.05
CA VAL A 86 -5.41 2.54 4.72
C VAL A 86 -4.15 3.12 4.10
N VAL A 87 -3.97 4.45 4.19
CA VAL A 87 -2.76 5.11 3.67
C VAL A 87 -1.52 4.56 4.38
N ILE A 88 -1.57 4.43 5.70
CA ILE A 88 -0.46 3.88 6.50
C ILE A 88 -0.21 2.41 6.11
N ALA A 89 -1.27 1.62 5.89
CA ALA A 89 -1.12 0.24 5.44
C ALA A 89 -0.39 0.16 4.10
N LEU A 90 -0.72 1.05 3.15
CA LEU A 90 -0.01 1.12 1.87
C LEU A 90 1.47 1.46 2.07
N ILE A 91 1.79 2.43 2.91
CA ILE A 91 3.18 2.79 3.22
C ILE A 91 3.92 1.58 3.79
N LYS A 92 3.34 0.89 4.76
CA LYS A 92 3.94 -0.28 5.39
C LYS A 92 4.14 -1.43 4.39
N ALA A 93 3.16 -1.65 3.50
CA ALA A 93 3.25 -2.71 2.50
C ALA A 93 4.34 -2.44 1.47
N PHE A 94 4.45 -1.19 1.00
CA PHE A 94 5.54 -0.81 0.09
C PHE A 94 6.90 -0.91 0.76
N ALA A 95 7.01 -0.50 2.02
CA ALA A 95 8.24 -0.61 2.78
C ALA A 95 8.69 -2.08 2.89
N ARG A 96 7.77 -2.94 3.23
CA ARG A 96 8.07 -4.36 3.44
C ARG A 96 8.44 -5.10 2.15
N ASN A 97 7.73 -4.80 1.07
CA ASN A 97 7.81 -5.60 -0.15
C ASN A 97 8.70 -5.00 -1.24
N LEU A 98 8.80 -3.68 -1.36
CA LEU A 98 9.37 -3.04 -2.53
C LEU A 98 10.36 -1.91 -2.26
N ILE A 99 10.23 -1.19 -1.16
CA ILE A 99 11.03 0.02 -0.90
C ILE A 99 11.68 -0.09 0.47
N ALA A 100 12.89 -0.68 0.52
CA ALA A 100 13.60 -0.90 1.78
C ALA A 100 13.89 0.40 2.53
N GLU A 101 14.17 1.49 1.81
CA GLU A 101 14.49 2.79 2.38
C GLU A 101 13.29 3.42 3.12
N LEU A 102 12.09 2.90 2.87
CA LEU A 102 10.87 3.38 3.52
C LEU A 102 10.65 2.72 4.90
N VAL A 103 11.35 1.62 5.18
CA VAL A 103 11.15 0.85 6.42
C VAL A 103 11.30 1.68 7.69
N PRO A 104 12.36 2.53 7.85
CA PRO A 104 12.48 3.32 9.08
C PRO A 104 11.27 4.22 9.34
N PHE A 105 10.75 4.86 8.29
CA PHE A 105 9.56 5.70 8.42
C PHE A 105 8.32 4.86 8.76
N ALA A 106 8.14 3.75 8.05
CA ALA A 106 6.99 2.86 8.28
C ALA A 106 6.95 2.35 9.71
N ARG A 107 8.10 2.07 10.31
CA ARG A 107 8.19 1.61 11.71
C ARG A 107 7.77 2.66 12.72
N SER A 108 7.80 3.92 12.34
CA SER A 108 7.38 5.02 13.21
C SER A 108 5.86 5.23 13.23
N LEU A 109 5.15 4.56 12.34
CA LEU A 109 3.70 4.74 12.18
C LEU A 109 2.86 3.81 13.07
#